data_3e65ce29776318d38a0ffa28ac4c57b1
#
_entry.id   3e65ce29776318d38a0ffa28ac4c57b1
#
_cell.length_a   1.000
_cell.length_b   1.000
_cell.length_c   1.000
_cell.angle_alpha   90.00
_cell.angle_beta   90.00
_cell.angle_gamma   90.00
#
_symmetry.space_group_name_H-M   'P 1'
#
loop_
_entity.id
_entity.type
_entity.pdbx_description
1 polymer ?
#
loop_
_entity_poly.entity_id
_entity_poly.type
_entity_poly.pdbx_seq_one_letter_code
_entity_poly.pdbx_strand_id
1 'polypeptide(L)'
;MLLAADDETPTRLVKEGHAVNGSDFPYAVGKLVLWSAQPGLVDVQGAVLARSDWKHLAIANPRTAPYGRAAMQVLKARGLDPGAAGRVVTGESIAQTHQFVLTGNADLGFVALSQVQQVRIPGQAAVGSMWLVPAALYGEILQSAVLLKAGEKNPAAMALLAWLKGDAARAVIQAYGYSHPGAAR
;
A
#
# COMPACT_ATOMS: atom_id res chain seq x y z
N MET A 1 -19.14 -8.52 4.28
CA MET A 1 -18.25 -7.46 4.76
C MET A 1 -17.37 -6.96 3.61
N LEU A 2 -16.76 -5.80 3.75
CA LEU A 2 -15.77 -5.24 2.82
C LEU A 2 -14.47 -4.97 3.60
N LEU A 3 -13.33 -5.29 2.98
CA LEU A 3 -12.01 -4.81 3.37
C LEU A 3 -11.55 -3.83 2.29
N ALA A 4 -11.28 -2.60 2.67
CA ALA A 4 -10.87 -1.52 1.77
C ALA A 4 -9.42 -1.11 2.04
N ALA A 5 -8.73 -0.62 1.02
CA ALA A 5 -7.37 -0.07 1.14
C ALA A 5 -7.37 1.41 1.55
N ASP A 6 -8.50 1.93 2.01
CA ASP A 6 -8.71 3.28 2.52
C ASP A 6 -9.75 3.28 3.65
N ASP A 7 -9.95 4.40 4.32
CA ASP A 7 -10.96 4.64 5.34
C ASP A 7 -12.18 5.42 4.78
N GLU A 8 -12.03 6.09 3.65
CA GLU A 8 -13.07 6.90 3.01
C GLU A 8 -14.22 6.01 2.49
N THR A 9 -13.89 4.88 1.85
CA THR A 9 -14.89 3.97 1.26
C THR A 9 -15.77 3.32 2.31
N PRO A 10 -15.28 2.71 3.41
CA PRO A 10 -16.11 2.21 4.51
C PRO A 10 -16.99 3.29 5.13
N THR A 11 -16.43 4.45 5.45
CA THR A 11 -17.17 5.58 6.04
C THR A 11 -18.31 6.06 5.12
N ARG A 12 -18.05 6.16 3.81
CA ARG A 12 -19.07 6.52 2.84
C ARG A 12 -20.19 5.50 2.76
N LEU A 13 -19.88 4.20 2.75
CA LEU A 13 -20.88 3.12 2.73
C LEU A 13 -21.77 3.13 3.97
N VAL A 14 -21.23 3.45 5.14
CA VAL A 14 -22.03 3.66 6.36
C VAL A 14 -22.96 4.86 6.18
N LYS A 15 -22.44 6.00 5.74
CA LYS A 15 -23.21 7.23 5.54
C LYS A 15 -24.34 7.07 4.52
N GLU A 16 -24.11 6.30 3.47
CA GLU A 16 -25.10 6.01 2.41
C GLU A 16 -26.08 4.88 2.80
N GLY A 17 -25.94 4.27 3.98
CA GLY A 17 -26.83 3.21 4.47
C GLY A 17 -26.57 1.83 3.86
N HIS A 18 -25.49 1.63 3.13
CA HIS A 18 -25.08 0.35 2.53
C HIS A 18 -24.32 -0.54 3.51
N ALA A 19 -23.81 0.02 4.62
CA ALA A 19 -23.14 -0.71 5.67
C ALA A 19 -23.80 -0.51 7.04
N VAL A 20 -23.48 -1.37 7.99
CA VAL A 20 -23.99 -1.31 9.37
C VAL A 20 -23.30 -0.18 10.11
N ASN A 21 -24.07 0.69 10.72
CA ASN A 21 -23.55 1.85 11.45
C ASN A 21 -22.61 1.42 12.60
N GLY A 22 -21.44 2.08 12.71
CA GLY A 22 -20.43 1.79 13.73
C GLY A 22 -19.67 0.48 13.54
N SER A 23 -19.80 -0.16 12.38
CA SER A 23 -19.05 -1.39 12.07
C SER A 23 -17.74 -1.13 11.35
N ASP A 24 -17.50 0.08 10.89
CA ASP A 24 -16.28 0.48 10.20
C ASP A 24 -15.14 0.75 11.20
N PHE A 25 -13.96 0.24 10.90
CA PHE A 25 -12.75 0.50 11.68
C PHE A 25 -11.49 0.23 10.87
N PRO A 26 -10.39 0.98 11.13
CA PRO A 26 -9.09 0.68 10.54
C PRO A 26 -8.46 -0.53 11.25
N TYR A 27 -8.01 -1.52 10.48
CA TYR A 27 -7.38 -2.74 11.02
C TYR A 27 -5.87 -2.81 10.73
N ALA A 28 -5.37 -2.04 9.76
CA ALA A 28 -3.96 -2.03 9.40
C ALA A 28 -3.53 -0.68 8.80
N VAL A 29 -2.23 -0.40 8.85
CA VAL A 29 -1.59 0.73 8.15
C VAL A 29 -0.57 0.17 7.16
N GLY A 30 -0.77 0.47 5.88
CA GLY A 30 0.12 0.09 4.80
C GLY A 30 1.45 0.87 4.84
N LYS A 31 2.53 0.21 4.43
CA LYS A 31 3.84 0.85 4.28
C LYS A 31 4.20 0.94 2.80
N LEU A 32 4.68 2.13 2.42
CA LEU A 32 5.15 2.41 1.07
C LEU A 32 6.63 2.06 0.95
N VAL A 33 7.00 1.43 -0.15
CA VAL A 33 8.40 1.21 -0.54
C VAL A 33 8.62 1.68 -1.97
N LEU A 34 9.80 2.23 -2.25
CA LEU A 34 10.31 2.29 -3.61
C LEU A 34 11.03 0.97 -3.86
N TRP A 35 10.67 0.26 -4.91
CA TRP A 35 11.19 -1.06 -5.22
C TRP A 35 11.61 -1.18 -6.68
N SER A 36 12.60 -2.02 -6.92
CA SER A 36 13.02 -2.50 -8.23
C SER A 36 13.23 -4.00 -8.19
N ALA A 37 12.88 -4.70 -9.27
CA ALA A 37 13.22 -6.10 -9.45
C ALA A 37 14.75 -6.31 -9.66
N GLN A 38 15.50 -5.25 -9.99
CA GLN A 38 16.95 -5.30 -10.16
C GLN A 38 17.65 -5.17 -8.80
N PRO A 39 18.53 -6.12 -8.46
CA PRO A 39 19.36 -6.00 -7.26
C PRO A 39 20.24 -4.76 -7.30
N GLY A 40 20.29 -4.00 -6.19
CA GLY A 40 21.19 -2.86 -6.02
C GLY A 40 20.81 -1.57 -6.77
N LEU A 41 19.73 -1.55 -7.55
CA LEU A 41 19.30 -0.33 -8.24
C LEU A 41 18.74 0.69 -7.24
N VAL A 42 17.94 0.25 -6.27
CA VAL A 42 17.38 1.09 -5.22
C VAL A 42 18.26 1.00 -3.97
N ASP A 43 18.82 2.12 -3.56
CA ASP A 43 19.56 2.26 -2.31
C ASP A 43 18.65 2.48 -1.11
N VAL A 44 19.17 2.31 0.11
CA VAL A 44 18.42 2.39 1.36
C VAL A 44 17.89 3.80 1.72
N GLN A 45 18.26 4.82 0.94
CA GLN A 45 17.84 6.21 1.13
C GLN A 45 16.94 6.72 -0.02
N GLY A 46 16.75 5.90 -1.07
CA GLY A 46 15.98 6.27 -2.25
C GLY A 46 16.64 7.35 -3.10
N ALA A 47 17.98 7.48 -3.02
CA ALA A 47 18.74 8.48 -3.78
C ALA A 47 18.65 8.24 -5.30
N VAL A 48 18.32 7.00 -5.71
CA VAL A 48 18.06 6.65 -7.10
C VAL A 48 17.01 7.54 -7.76
N LEU A 49 16.04 8.05 -7.01
CA LEU A 49 15.00 8.94 -7.56
C LEU A 49 15.55 10.23 -8.17
N ALA A 50 16.67 10.74 -7.65
CA ALA A 50 17.34 11.94 -8.17
C ALA A 50 18.27 11.64 -9.36
N ARG A 51 18.49 10.37 -9.69
CA ARG A 51 19.34 9.94 -10.82
C ARG A 51 18.54 9.98 -12.14
N SER A 52 19.24 9.99 -13.23
CA SER A 52 18.67 10.02 -14.59
C SER A 52 18.84 8.71 -15.37
N ASP A 53 19.44 7.70 -14.77
CA ASP A 53 19.82 6.43 -15.42
C ASP A 53 18.70 5.36 -15.41
N TRP A 54 17.54 5.64 -14.83
CA TRP A 54 16.33 4.82 -14.96
C TRP A 54 15.38 5.43 -15.98
N LYS A 55 14.56 4.60 -16.65
CA LYS A 55 13.64 5.02 -17.74
C LYS A 55 12.22 5.27 -17.21
N HIS A 56 11.67 4.33 -16.46
CA HIS A 56 10.28 4.38 -16.02
C HIS A 56 10.14 4.16 -14.51
N LEU A 57 9.31 5.01 -13.89
CA LEU A 57 8.84 4.91 -12.52
C LEU A 57 7.35 4.57 -12.52
N ALA A 58 6.98 3.42 -11.98
CA ALA A 58 5.58 3.04 -11.83
C ALA A 58 4.99 3.62 -10.53
N ILE A 59 3.79 4.20 -10.63
CA ILE A 59 2.96 4.60 -9.47
C ILE A 59 1.54 4.12 -9.68
N ALA A 60 0.80 3.87 -8.60
CA ALA A 60 -0.64 3.65 -8.70
C ALA A 60 -1.35 4.98 -9.01
N ASN A 61 -2.53 4.91 -9.63
CA ASN A 61 -3.31 6.09 -9.96
C ASN A 61 -3.65 6.91 -8.70
N PRO A 62 -3.09 8.13 -8.55
CA PRO A 62 -3.25 8.91 -7.31
C PRO A 62 -4.68 9.40 -7.08
N ARG A 63 -5.55 9.35 -8.10
CA ARG A 63 -6.96 9.73 -7.96
C ARG A 63 -7.78 8.63 -7.30
N THR A 64 -7.39 7.37 -7.47
CA THR A 64 -8.18 6.21 -7.02
C THR A 64 -7.46 5.33 -6.00
N ALA A 65 -6.12 5.39 -5.93
CA ALA A 65 -5.33 4.51 -5.09
C ALA A 65 -4.58 5.27 -3.98
N PRO A 66 -4.75 4.91 -2.70
CA PRO A 66 -4.04 5.54 -1.58
C PRO A 66 -2.52 5.49 -1.69
N TYR A 67 -1.97 4.38 -2.15
CA TYR A 67 -0.53 4.24 -2.41
C TYR A 67 -0.03 5.19 -3.51
N GLY A 68 -0.86 5.50 -4.50
CA GLY A 68 -0.55 6.49 -5.52
C GLY A 68 -0.52 7.90 -4.96
N ARG A 69 -1.48 8.26 -4.08
CA ARG A 69 -1.45 9.54 -3.34
C ARG A 69 -0.18 9.67 -2.49
N ALA A 70 0.18 8.60 -1.77
CA ALA A 70 1.39 8.55 -0.96
C ALA A 70 2.66 8.71 -1.81
N ALA A 71 2.77 8.03 -2.95
CA ALA A 71 3.88 8.16 -3.89
C ALA A 71 4.06 9.61 -4.37
N MET A 72 2.96 10.28 -4.73
CA MET A 72 3.00 11.70 -5.14
C MET A 72 3.46 12.62 -4.01
N GLN A 73 3.06 12.36 -2.76
CA GLN A 73 3.53 13.11 -1.60
C GLN A 73 5.04 12.96 -1.39
N VAL A 74 5.57 11.74 -1.53
CA VAL A 74 7.01 11.47 -1.43
C VAL A 74 7.78 12.20 -2.52
N LEU A 75 7.34 12.11 -3.77
CA LEU A 75 7.98 12.81 -4.90
C LEU A 75 8.00 14.32 -4.67
N LYS A 76 6.87 14.89 -4.24
CA LYS A 76 6.78 16.32 -3.89
C LYS A 76 7.72 16.69 -2.74
N ALA A 77 7.77 15.89 -1.67
CA ALA A 77 8.65 16.12 -0.51
C ALA A 77 10.14 16.05 -0.88
N ARG A 78 10.47 15.30 -1.93
CA ARG A 78 11.83 15.20 -2.50
C ARG A 78 12.12 16.28 -3.56
N GLY A 79 11.20 17.19 -3.83
CA GLY A 79 11.35 18.23 -4.86
C GLY A 79 11.35 17.69 -6.29
N LEU A 80 10.77 16.50 -6.50
CA LEU A 80 10.70 15.84 -7.80
C LEU A 80 9.33 16.05 -8.44
N ASP A 81 9.32 16.50 -9.70
CA ASP A 81 8.10 16.55 -10.51
C ASP A 81 8.04 15.32 -11.42
N PRO A 82 7.18 14.35 -11.10
CA PRO A 82 7.06 13.15 -11.91
C PRO A 82 6.50 13.41 -13.32
N GLY A 83 5.76 14.50 -13.50
CA GLY A 83 5.17 14.88 -14.79
C GLY A 83 6.18 15.50 -15.75
N ALA A 84 7.20 16.19 -15.23
CA ALA A 84 8.14 16.97 -16.06
C ALA A 84 9.01 16.14 -16.99
N ALA A 85 9.22 14.86 -16.71
CA ALA A 85 10.14 14.01 -17.47
C ALA A 85 9.45 12.97 -18.38
N GLY A 86 8.11 12.85 -18.35
CA GLY A 86 7.37 11.83 -19.12
C GLY A 86 7.73 10.38 -18.76
N ARG A 87 8.37 10.17 -17.59
CA ARG A 87 8.90 8.87 -17.17
C ARG A 87 7.99 8.10 -16.22
N VAL A 88 6.82 8.66 -15.88
CA VAL A 88 5.88 8.00 -14.98
C VAL A 88 4.92 7.09 -15.75
N VAL A 89 4.82 5.84 -15.31
CA VAL A 89 3.82 4.88 -15.76
C VAL A 89 2.80 4.71 -14.63
N THR A 90 1.53 4.92 -14.96
CA THR A 90 0.44 4.85 -13.98
C THR A 90 -0.30 3.53 -14.08
N GLY A 91 -0.32 2.76 -12.99
CA GLY A 91 -1.16 1.57 -12.84
C GLY A 91 -2.51 1.94 -12.21
N GLU A 92 -3.59 1.30 -12.64
CA GLU A 92 -4.93 1.52 -12.06
C GLU A 92 -5.04 1.05 -10.60
N SER A 93 -4.14 0.17 -10.18
CA SER A 93 -4.06 -0.34 -8.80
C SER A 93 -2.62 -0.54 -8.37
N ILE A 94 -2.41 -0.69 -7.04
CA ILE A 94 -1.10 -1.02 -6.49
C ILE A 94 -0.59 -2.40 -6.97
N ALA A 95 -1.49 -3.32 -7.25
CA ALA A 95 -1.14 -4.63 -7.82
C ALA A 95 -0.60 -4.50 -9.25
N GLN A 96 -1.24 -3.70 -10.10
CA GLN A 96 -0.76 -3.45 -11.45
C GLN A 96 0.57 -2.69 -11.44
N THR A 97 0.74 -1.73 -10.54
CA THR A 97 2.01 -1.01 -10.35
C THR A 97 3.16 -1.97 -10.04
N HIS A 98 2.94 -2.91 -9.13
CA HIS A 98 3.91 -3.95 -8.79
C HIS A 98 4.23 -4.83 -10.02
N GLN A 99 3.21 -5.21 -10.80
CA GLN A 99 3.42 -6.00 -12.02
C GLN A 99 4.28 -5.28 -13.05
N PHE A 100 4.12 -3.96 -13.24
CA PHE A 100 4.97 -3.21 -14.18
C PHE A 100 6.45 -3.32 -13.81
N VAL A 101 6.80 -3.26 -12.53
CA VAL A 101 8.19 -3.42 -12.08
C VAL A 101 8.65 -4.86 -12.19
N LEU A 102 7.81 -5.81 -11.77
CA LEU A 102 8.13 -7.24 -11.77
C LEU A 102 8.43 -7.76 -13.18
N THR A 103 7.71 -7.25 -14.18
CA THR A 103 7.85 -7.65 -15.61
C THR A 103 8.85 -6.80 -16.39
N GLY A 104 9.51 -5.82 -15.75
CA GLY A 104 10.50 -4.95 -16.39
C GLY A 104 9.89 -3.84 -17.28
N ASN A 105 8.58 -3.62 -17.22
CA ASN A 105 7.93 -2.49 -17.90
C ASN A 105 8.21 -1.14 -17.18
N ALA A 106 8.66 -1.19 -15.94
CA ALA A 106 9.22 -0.07 -15.21
C ALA A 106 10.47 -0.53 -14.44
N ASP A 107 11.47 0.34 -14.33
CA ASP A 107 12.71 0.05 -13.59
C ASP A 107 12.48 0.17 -12.09
N LEU A 108 11.65 1.14 -11.70
CA LEU A 108 11.31 1.51 -10.32
C LEU A 108 9.80 1.55 -10.14
N GLY A 109 9.33 1.34 -8.93
CA GLY A 109 7.92 1.56 -8.59
C GLY A 109 7.69 1.82 -7.11
N PHE A 110 6.73 2.70 -6.84
CA PHE A 110 6.20 2.82 -5.49
C PHE A 110 5.12 1.76 -5.28
N VAL A 111 5.43 0.78 -4.41
CA VAL A 111 4.59 -0.39 -4.16
C VAL A 111 4.34 -0.59 -2.67
N ALA A 112 3.44 -1.50 -2.29
CA ALA A 112 3.21 -1.85 -0.90
C ALA A 112 4.33 -2.77 -0.39
N LEU A 113 4.81 -2.55 0.83
CA LEU A 113 5.77 -3.44 1.47
C LEU A 113 5.29 -4.90 1.48
N SER A 114 3.99 -5.11 1.71
CA SER A 114 3.37 -6.43 1.72
C SER A 114 3.52 -7.21 0.40
N GLN A 115 3.66 -6.53 -0.73
CA GLN A 115 3.82 -7.17 -2.04
C GLN A 115 5.25 -7.71 -2.26
N VAL A 116 6.25 -7.01 -1.72
CA VAL A 116 7.66 -7.37 -1.91
C VAL A 116 8.22 -8.21 -0.76
N GLN A 117 7.61 -8.11 0.43
CA GLN A 117 8.00 -8.93 1.58
C GLN A 117 7.58 -10.40 1.42
N GLN A 118 6.46 -10.66 0.73
CA GLN A 118 5.96 -12.02 0.46
C GLN A 118 6.82 -12.82 -0.52
N VAL A 119 7.66 -12.17 -1.30
CA VAL A 119 8.58 -12.85 -2.26
C VAL A 119 9.79 -13.46 -1.55
N ARG A 120 9.91 -13.30 -0.23
CA ARG A 120 10.96 -13.97 0.56
C ARG A 120 10.64 -15.45 0.76
N ILE A 121 11.09 -16.28 -0.16
CA ILE A 121 11.15 -17.73 0.07
C ILE A 121 12.30 -17.97 1.07
N PRO A 122 12.09 -18.67 2.19
CA PRO A 122 13.14 -19.01 3.13
C PRO A 122 14.35 -19.64 2.40
N GLY A 123 15.54 -19.07 2.58
CA GLY A 123 16.77 -19.53 1.93
C GLY A 123 17.06 -18.93 0.55
N GLN A 124 16.17 -18.08 0.00
CA GLN A 124 16.44 -17.31 -1.21
C GLN A 124 16.81 -15.86 -0.87
N ALA A 125 17.74 -15.30 -1.63
CA ALA A 125 18.04 -13.86 -1.55
C ALA A 125 16.79 -13.04 -1.88
N ALA A 126 16.65 -11.88 -1.23
CA ALA A 126 15.57 -10.95 -1.55
C ALA A 126 15.62 -10.61 -3.05
N VAL A 127 14.49 -10.76 -3.73
CA VAL A 127 14.39 -10.40 -5.14
C VAL A 127 14.37 -8.88 -5.25
N GLY A 128 15.37 -8.32 -5.94
CA GLY A 128 15.46 -6.89 -6.19
C GLY A 128 16.08 -6.07 -5.07
N SER A 129 15.78 -4.80 -5.05
CA SER A 129 16.25 -3.81 -4.09
C SER A 129 15.15 -2.84 -3.72
N MET A 130 15.16 -2.33 -2.48
CA MET A 130 14.09 -1.44 -2.01
C MET A 130 14.56 -0.39 -1.01
N TRP A 131 13.84 0.71 -1.00
CA TRP A 131 13.88 1.72 0.04
C TRP A 131 12.54 1.74 0.79
N LEU A 132 12.57 1.44 2.09
CA LEU A 132 11.41 1.65 2.95
C LEU A 132 11.23 3.15 3.15
N VAL A 133 10.15 3.69 2.60
CA VAL A 133 9.90 5.13 2.64
C VAL A 133 9.56 5.56 4.07
N PRO A 134 10.26 6.57 4.64
CA PRO A 134 9.92 7.10 5.96
C PRO A 134 8.48 7.59 6.03
N ALA A 135 7.76 7.20 7.07
CA ALA A 135 6.35 7.54 7.27
C ALA A 135 6.08 9.07 7.33
N ALA A 136 7.08 9.86 7.68
CA ALA A 136 7.00 11.33 7.68
C ALA A 136 6.85 11.96 6.28
N LEU A 137 7.13 11.21 5.21
CA LEU A 137 7.06 11.72 3.84
C LEU A 137 5.69 11.58 3.17
N TYR A 138 4.75 10.85 3.79
CA TYR A 138 3.41 10.62 3.24
C TYR A 138 2.37 10.44 4.35
N GLY A 139 1.08 10.61 3.99
CA GLY A 139 -0.04 10.36 4.89
C GLY A 139 -0.24 8.87 5.19
N GLU A 140 -0.96 8.55 6.26
CA GLU A 140 -1.27 7.15 6.60
C GLU A 140 -2.05 6.46 5.48
N ILE A 141 -1.68 5.21 5.19
CA ILE A 141 -2.39 4.37 4.23
C ILE A 141 -3.23 3.38 5.03
N LEU A 142 -4.35 3.87 5.57
CA LEU A 142 -5.26 3.08 6.37
C LEU A 142 -5.89 1.97 5.53
N GLN A 143 -6.00 0.79 6.14
CA GLN A 143 -6.77 -0.33 5.61
C GLN A 143 -7.95 -0.52 6.55
N SER A 144 -9.17 -0.39 6.06
CA SER A 144 -10.35 -0.39 6.91
C SER A 144 -11.35 -1.48 6.52
N ALA A 145 -12.04 -2.01 7.53
CA ALA A 145 -13.09 -3.02 7.39
C ALA A 145 -14.45 -2.41 7.69
N VAL A 146 -15.51 -2.95 7.06
CA VAL A 146 -16.89 -2.59 7.35
C VAL A 146 -17.82 -3.77 7.11
N LEU A 147 -18.87 -3.92 7.91
CA LEU A 147 -19.95 -4.89 7.71
C LEU A 147 -21.02 -4.29 6.79
N LEU A 148 -21.17 -4.86 5.60
CA LEU A 148 -22.20 -4.44 4.67
C LEU A 148 -23.60 -4.88 5.17
N LYS A 149 -24.65 -4.13 4.86
CA LYS A 149 -26.03 -4.48 5.19
C LYS A 149 -26.42 -5.87 4.69
N ALA A 150 -25.99 -6.25 3.48
CA ALA A 150 -26.23 -7.58 2.93
C ALA A 150 -25.62 -8.72 3.76
N GLY A 151 -24.59 -8.44 4.58
CA GLY A 151 -23.94 -9.40 5.46
C GLY A 151 -24.32 -9.27 6.95
N GLU A 152 -25.23 -8.38 7.32
CA GLU A 152 -25.55 -8.04 8.71
C GLU A 152 -25.97 -9.24 9.54
N LYS A 153 -26.67 -10.21 8.94
CA LYS A 153 -27.13 -11.44 9.60
C LYS A 153 -26.22 -12.65 9.33
N ASN A 154 -25.07 -12.45 8.67
CA ASN A 154 -24.16 -13.55 8.36
C ASN A 154 -23.17 -13.76 9.53
N PRO A 155 -23.26 -14.88 10.27
CA PRO A 155 -22.42 -15.13 11.45
C PRO A 155 -20.93 -15.20 11.10
N ALA A 156 -20.56 -15.71 9.91
CA ALA A 156 -19.16 -15.78 9.48
C ALA A 156 -18.58 -14.38 9.20
N ALA A 157 -19.37 -13.45 8.62
CA ALA A 157 -18.94 -12.07 8.42
C ALA A 157 -18.72 -11.34 9.75
N MET A 158 -19.62 -11.57 10.72
CA MET A 158 -19.51 -10.99 12.06
C MET A 158 -18.30 -11.55 12.82
N ALA A 159 -18.08 -12.88 12.75
CA ALA A 159 -16.95 -13.54 13.38
C ALA A 159 -15.61 -13.07 12.80
N LEU A 160 -15.51 -12.91 11.48
CA LEU A 160 -14.31 -12.37 10.84
C LEU A 160 -14.04 -10.92 11.23
N LEU A 161 -15.09 -10.09 11.31
CA LEU A 161 -14.96 -8.70 11.75
C LEU A 161 -14.46 -8.61 13.20
N ALA A 162 -14.96 -9.47 14.09
CA ALA A 162 -14.51 -9.57 15.46
C ALA A 162 -13.06 -10.08 15.55
N TRP A 163 -12.71 -11.09 14.77
CA TRP A 163 -11.35 -11.65 14.73
C TRP A 163 -10.31 -10.62 14.28
N LEU A 164 -10.64 -9.77 13.29
CA LEU A 164 -9.74 -8.72 12.81
C LEU A 164 -9.32 -7.71 13.91
N LYS A 165 -10.11 -7.58 14.97
CA LYS A 165 -9.81 -6.70 16.12
C LYS A 165 -8.88 -7.39 17.15
N GLY A 166 -8.69 -8.69 17.06
CA GLY A 166 -7.94 -9.49 18.02
C GLY A 166 -6.43 -9.57 17.74
N ASP A 167 -5.69 -10.06 18.74
CA ASP A 167 -4.22 -10.13 18.68
C ASP A 167 -3.72 -11.15 17.63
N ALA A 168 -4.47 -12.23 17.37
CA ALA A 168 -4.14 -13.20 16.34
C ALA A 168 -4.13 -12.56 14.94
N ALA A 169 -5.13 -11.71 14.64
CA ALA A 169 -5.16 -10.95 13.40
C ALA A 169 -4.01 -9.94 13.31
N ARG A 170 -3.73 -9.24 14.42
CA ARG A 170 -2.60 -8.29 14.50
C ARG A 170 -1.28 -8.97 14.16
N ALA A 171 -1.01 -10.13 14.73
CA ALA A 171 0.21 -10.89 14.46
C ALA A 171 0.36 -11.25 12.97
N VAL A 172 -0.73 -11.69 12.33
CA VAL A 172 -0.74 -11.99 10.90
C VAL A 172 -0.49 -10.72 10.08
N ILE A 173 -1.22 -9.64 10.37
CA ILE A 173 -1.11 -8.36 9.67
C ILE A 173 0.33 -7.82 9.74
N GLN A 174 0.95 -7.87 10.92
CA GLN A 174 2.35 -7.44 11.11
C GLN A 174 3.34 -8.33 10.36
N ALA A 175 3.13 -9.64 10.33
CA ALA A 175 3.97 -10.58 9.57
C ALA A 175 3.97 -10.27 8.05
N TYR A 176 2.88 -9.69 7.54
CA TYR A 176 2.77 -9.22 6.16
C TYR A 176 3.26 -7.78 5.94
N GLY A 177 3.98 -7.18 6.92
CA GLY A 177 4.63 -5.89 6.77
C GLY A 177 3.77 -4.66 7.04
N TYR A 178 2.52 -4.83 7.46
CA TYR A 178 1.67 -3.73 7.89
C TYR A 178 2.02 -3.28 9.31
N SER A 179 1.66 -2.03 9.63
CA SER A 179 1.63 -1.54 11.01
C SER A 179 0.21 -1.58 11.57
N HIS A 180 0.10 -1.42 12.89
CA HIS A 180 -1.19 -1.28 13.56
C HIS A 180 -1.62 0.21 13.58
N PRO A 181 -2.92 0.54 13.39
CA PRO A 181 -3.43 1.89 13.65
C PRO A 181 -3.09 2.36 15.06
N GLY A 182 -2.58 3.59 15.19
CA GLY A 182 -2.16 4.14 16.49
C GLY A 182 -0.77 3.68 16.98
N ALA A 183 -0.04 2.85 16.24
CA ALA A 183 1.37 2.61 16.52
C ALA A 183 2.19 3.89 16.25
N ALA A 184 3.20 4.18 17.10
CA ALA A 184 4.11 5.29 16.88
C ALA A 184 4.77 5.18 15.48
N ARG A 185 4.84 6.32 14.78
CA ARG A 185 5.46 6.45 13.46
C ARG A 185 6.97 6.50 13.55
#